data_34ec1b78a13df6a42844949377faa3f4
#
_entry.id   34ec1b78a13df6a42844949377faa3f4
#
_cell.length_a   1.000
_cell.length_b   1.000
_cell.length_c   1.000
_cell.angle_alpha   90.00
_cell.angle_beta   90.00
_cell.angle_gamma   90.00
#
_symmetry.space_group_name_H-M   'P 1'
#
loop_
_entity.id
_entity.type
_entity.pdbx_description
1 polymer ?
#
loop_
_entity_poly.entity_id
_entity_poly.type
_entity_poly.pdbx_seq_one_letter_code
_entity_poly.pdbx_strand_id
1 'polypeptide(L)'
;MVVAVEYISKEESSDVAEGAASVQHGVTGILAVQGAFAEHAAMLDRLGAPWKLLRAAEDFDDSIDRVILPGGESTTQGKLLRSTGLFEPIAEHIAAGKPVFGTCAGMILLAGRLDNDENVYFGALDAVVRRNAYGRQLGSFVATADFGSATGDFAVSVAPGERVPESAASESIVLKDFPLVFIRGPFVAEVGEQATVETSVNGNVVGLRQGNVLATAFHPELTDDTRIHELFLSL
;
A
#
# COMPACT_ATOMS: atom_id res chain seq x y z
N MET A 1 -31.50 10.48 -41.67
CA MET A 1 -32.29 9.43 -40.97
C MET A 1 -31.51 9.10 -39.71
N VAL A 2 -31.89 9.75 -38.61
CA VAL A 2 -31.22 9.62 -37.30
C VAL A 2 -32.01 8.58 -36.51
N VAL A 3 -31.36 7.49 -36.10
CA VAL A 3 -31.98 6.47 -35.27
C VAL A 3 -31.68 6.84 -33.82
N ALA A 4 -32.70 7.20 -33.06
CA ALA A 4 -32.64 7.41 -31.63
C ALA A 4 -32.59 6.04 -30.93
N VAL A 5 -31.62 5.86 -30.03
CA VAL A 5 -31.56 4.71 -29.12
C VAL A 5 -32.24 5.11 -27.83
N GLU A 6 -33.39 4.52 -27.55
CA GLU A 6 -34.12 4.66 -26.29
C GLU A 6 -33.36 3.93 -25.16
N TYR A 7 -33.10 4.65 -24.11
CA TYR A 7 -32.57 4.13 -22.85
C TYR A 7 -33.72 3.54 -22.04
N ILE A 8 -33.80 2.23 -21.93
CA ILE A 8 -34.77 1.54 -21.06
C ILE A 8 -34.19 1.50 -19.64
N SER A 9 -34.80 2.27 -18.75
CA SER A 9 -34.60 2.18 -17.31
C SER A 9 -35.25 0.88 -16.81
N LYS A 10 -34.44 -0.05 -16.32
CA LYS A 10 -34.90 -1.18 -15.51
C LYS A 10 -34.78 -0.80 -14.03
N GLU A 11 -35.92 -0.53 -13.42
CA GLU A 11 -36.08 -0.66 -11.97
C GLU A 11 -36.14 -2.15 -11.66
N GLU A 12 -35.21 -2.65 -10.88
CA GLU A 12 -35.32 -3.96 -10.24
C GLU A 12 -35.14 -3.83 -8.72
N SER A 13 -36.16 -4.34 -8.11
CA SER A 13 -36.50 -4.42 -6.71
C SER A 13 -35.36 -4.86 -5.80
N SER A 14 -35.31 -4.16 -4.64
CA SER A 14 -34.59 -4.52 -3.42
C SER A 14 -35.02 -5.89 -2.89
N ASP A 15 -34.08 -6.83 -2.89
CA ASP A 15 -34.03 -7.89 -1.87
C ASP A 15 -32.77 -7.67 -1.05
N VAL A 16 -32.97 -7.10 0.12
CA VAL A 16 -31.94 -6.88 1.14
C VAL A 16 -31.65 -8.23 1.78
N ALA A 17 -30.54 -8.83 1.44
CA ALA A 17 -29.96 -9.89 2.28
C ALA A 17 -29.36 -9.21 3.53
N GLU A 18 -30.11 -9.22 4.63
CA GLU A 18 -29.57 -8.95 5.98
C GLU A 18 -28.53 -10.02 6.33
N GLY A 19 -27.31 -9.59 6.70
CA GLY A 19 -26.38 -10.45 7.39
C GLY A 19 -24.93 -10.42 6.95
N ALA A 20 -24.33 -9.22 6.82
CA ALA A 20 -22.91 -9.00 7.09
C ALA A 20 -22.79 -7.57 7.62
N ALA A 21 -22.37 -7.42 8.88
CA ALA A 21 -21.97 -6.12 9.40
C ALA A 21 -20.83 -5.63 8.51
N SER A 22 -21.10 -4.65 7.63
CA SER A 22 -20.06 -4.00 6.85
C SER A 22 -19.20 -3.24 7.86
N VAL A 23 -17.97 -3.71 8.08
CA VAL A 23 -16.96 -2.88 8.72
C VAL A 23 -16.90 -1.61 7.89
N GLN A 24 -17.29 -0.48 8.46
CA GLN A 24 -17.15 0.81 7.80
C GLN A 24 -15.65 1.11 7.79
N HIS A 25 -14.96 0.66 6.75
CA HIS A 25 -13.61 1.13 6.48
C HIS A 25 -13.67 2.62 6.22
N GLY A 26 -12.90 3.41 6.95
CA GLY A 26 -12.70 4.82 6.64
C GLY A 26 -12.13 5.00 5.23
N VAL A 27 -12.20 6.21 4.69
CA VAL A 27 -11.75 6.50 3.33
C VAL A 27 -10.23 6.36 3.22
N THR A 28 -9.75 5.60 2.22
CA THR A 28 -8.33 5.51 1.87
C THR A 28 -7.95 6.59 0.86
N GLY A 29 -7.09 7.53 1.27
CA GLY A 29 -6.47 8.49 0.36
C GLY A 29 -5.35 7.84 -0.44
N ILE A 30 -5.40 7.92 -1.77
CA ILE A 30 -4.33 7.42 -2.66
C ILE A 30 -3.59 8.60 -3.25
N LEU A 31 -2.28 8.74 -2.98
CA LEU A 31 -1.46 9.79 -3.59
C LEU A 31 -1.47 9.64 -5.12
N ALA A 32 -2.07 10.62 -5.82
CA ALA A 32 -2.33 10.55 -7.26
C ALA A 32 -1.59 11.64 -8.06
N VAL A 33 -0.41 12.02 -7.60
CA VAL A 33 0.44 13.01 -8.29
C VAL A 33 1.30 12.38 -9.39
N GLN A 34 1.70 11.10 -9.22
CA GLN A 34 2.47 10.31 -10.20
C GLN A 34 2.55 8.85 -9.76
N GLY A 35 2.52 7.88 -10.69
CA GLY A 35 2.76 6.45 -10.41
C GLY A 35 1.49 5.57 -10.52
N ALA A 36 1.54 4.41 -9.87
CA ALA A 36 0.56 3.32 -9.97
C ALA A 36 -0.68 3.52 -9.07
N PHE A 37 -1.23 4.74 -9.01
CA PHE A 37 -2.38 5.04 -8.15
C PHE A 37 -3.70 4.43 -8.66
N ALA A 38 -3.83 4.26 -9.97
CA ALA A 38 -5.04 3.65 -10.56
C ALA A 38 -5.13 2.15 -10.24
N GLU A 39 -4.00 1.46 -10.19
CA GLU A 39 -3.89 0.05 -9.84
C GLU A 39 -4.28 -0.17 -8.37
N HIS A 40 -3.83 0.69 -7.45
CA HIS A 40 -4.28 0.66 -6.06
C HIS A 40 -5.78 0.94 -5.92
N ALA A 41 -6.32 1.91 -6.68
CA ALA A 41 -7.75 2.18 -6.71
C ALA A 41 -8.56 0.93 -7.15
N ALA A 42 -8.10 0.25 -8.21
CA ALA A 42 -8.73 -0.98 -8.67
C ALA A 42 -8.69 -2.11 -7.62
N MET A 43 -7.62 -2.20 -6.81
CA MET A 43 -7.56 -3.15 -5.69
C MET A 43 -8.61 -2.83 -4.62
N LEU A 44 -8.74 -1.54 -4.25
CA LEU A 44 -9.74 -1.12 -3.26
C LEU A 44 -11.17 -1.29 -3.78
N ASP A 45 -11.42 -1.06 -5.09
CA ASP A 45 -12.71 -1.36 -5.73
C ASP A 45 -13.08 -2.84 -5.60
N ARG A 46 -12.12 -3.75 -5.84
CA ARG A 46 -12.33 -5.21 -5.69
C ARG A 46 -12.65 -5.61 -4.25
N LEU A 47 -12.16 -4.85 -3.29
CA LEU A 47 -12.43 -5.04 -1.86
C LEU A 47 -13.70 -4.32 -1.37
N GLY A 48 -14.32 -3.49 -2.21
CA GLY A 48 -15.45 -2.66 -1.82
C GLY A 48 -15.09 -1.60 -0.78
N ALA A 49 -13.80 -1.25 -0.66
CA ALA A 49 -13.31 -0.27 0.30
C ALA A 49 -13.34 1.14 -0.29
N PRO A 50 -13.87 2.15 0.44
CA PRO A 50 -13.95 3.51 -0.07
C PRO A 50 -12.57 4.15 -0.20
N TRP A 51 -12.36 4.88 -1.29
CA TRP A 51 -11.11 5.57 -1.57
C TRP A 51 -11.31 6.92 -2.25
N LYS A 52 -10.26 7.78 -2.16
CA LYS A 52 -10.22 9.11 -2.79
C LYS A 52 -8.81 9.36 -3.34
N LEU A 53 -8.72 9.95 -4.54
CA LEU A 53 -7.44 10.37 -5.10
C LEU A 53 -6.99 11.70 -4.50
N LEU A 54 -5.77 11.75 -4.00
CA LEU A 54 -5.12 12.94 -3.45
C LEU A 54 -4.20 13.56 -4.51
N ARG A 55 -4.61 14.65 -5.13
CA ARG A 55 -3.89 15.38 -6.18
C ARG A 55 -3.35 16.73 -5.70
N ALA A 56 -4.05 17.35 -4.73
CA ALA A 56 -3.67 18.62 -4.12
C ALA A 56 -4.15 18.66 -2.66
N ALA A 57 -3.69 19.65 -1.89
CA ALA A 57 -3.96 19.72 -0.45
C ALA A 57 -5.46 19.72 -0.11
N GLU A 58 -6.29 20.32 -0.96
CA GLU A 58 -7.75 20.36 -0.81
C GLU A 58 -8.45 19.01 -0.92
N ASP A 59 -7.78 18.00 -1.48
CA ASP A 59 -8.28 16.63 -1.53
C ASP A 59 -8.13 15.90 -0.19
N PHE A 60 -7.24 16.38 0.67
CA PHE A 60 -6.96 15.78 1.98
C PHE A 60 -7.86 16.40 3.04
N ASP A 61 -8.94 15.73 3.39
CA ASP A 61 -9.90 16.17 4.40
C ASP A 61 -10.02 15.17 5.57
N ASP A 62 -10.87 15.51 6.54
CA ASP A 62 -11.04 14.71 7.77
C ASP A 62 -11.63 13.30 7.54
N SER A 63 -12.12 13.00 6.36
CA SER A 63 -12.60 11.66 5.99
C SER A 63 -11.46 10.66 5.74
N ILE A 64 -10.23 11.14 5.54
CA ILE A 64 -9.08 10.31 5.24
C ILE A 64 -8.57 9.63 6.51
N ASP A 65 -8.75 8.31 6.59
CA ASP A 65 -8.30 7.48 7.70
C ASP A 65 -7.02 6.69 7.40
N ARG A 66 -6.72 6.47 6.12
CA ARG A 66 -5.56 5.72 5.64
C ARG A 66 -4.97 6.39 4.42
N VAL A 67 -3.66 6.21 4.18
CA VAL A 67 -2.99 6.75 2.98
C VAL A 67 -2.20 5.68 2.26
N ILE A 68 -2.31 5.62 0.94
CA ILE A 68 -1.43 4.83 0.05
C ILE A 68 -0.49 5.76 -0.70
N LEU A 69 0.81 5.47 -0.62
CA LEU A 69 1.89 6.10 -1.39
C LEU A 69 2.34 5.12 -2.48
N PRO A 70 1.88 5.26 -3.73
CA PRO A 70 2.08 4.27 -4.77
C PRO A 70 3.52 4.23 -5.30
N GLY A 71 3.85 3.16 -5.99
CA GLY A 71 5.04 3.06 -6.81
C GLY A 71 5.10 4.13 -7.89
N GLY A 72 6.32 4.53 -8.26
CA GLY A 72 6.56 5.58 -9.24
C GLY A 72 8.02 6.06 -9.22
N GLU A 73 8.26 7.34 -9.49
CA GLU A 73 9.59 7.96 -9.38
C GLU A 73 9.63 8.86 -8.14
N SER A 74 10.37 8.42 -7.11
CA SER A 74 10.35 9.04 -5.77
C SER A 74 10.81 10.50 -5.75
N THR A 75 11.77 10.90 -6.59
CA THR A 75 12.22 12.29 -6.66
C THR A 75 11.14 13.20 -7.23
N THR A 76 10.44 12.74 -8.27
CA THR A 76 9.29 13.44 -8.87
C THR A 76 8.15 13.53 -7.88
N GLN A 77 7.80 12.42 -7.24
CA GLN A 77 6.76 12.40 -6.21
C GLN A 77 7.09 13.36 -5.06
N GLY A 78 8.33 13.37 -4.55
CA GLY A 78 8.76 14.28 -3.50
C GLY A 78 8.67 15.78 -3.88
N LYS A 79 8.94 16.12 -5.14
CA LYS A 79 8.74 17.49 -5.66
C LYS A 79 7.25 17.83 -5.78
N LEU A 80 6.46 16.93 -6.32
CA LEU A 80 5.01 17.12 -6.51
C LEU A 80 4.29 17.19 -5.17
N LEU A 81 4.61 16.37 -4.19
CA LEU A 81 4.08 16.45 -2.83
C LEU A 81 4.21 17.86 -2.25
N ARG A 82 5.38 18.50 -2.40
CA ARG A 82 5.60 19.86 -1.93
C ARG A 82 4.85 20.91 -2.77
N SER A 83 4.89 20.79 -4.09
CA SER A 83 4.25 21.78 -4.98
C SER A 83 2.73 21.73 -4.97
N THR A 84 2.11 20.59 -4.63
CA THR A 84 0.67 20.43 -4.49
C THR A 84 0.17 20.66 -3.05
N GLY A 85 1.09 20.91 -2.10
CA GLY A 85 0.75 21.08 -0.69
C GLY A 85 0.36 19.81 0.05
N LEU A 86 0.51 18.62 -0.55
CA LEU A 86 0.14 17.34 0.08
C LEU A 86 1.17 16.84 1.09
N PHE A 87 2.39 17.39 1.10
CA PHE A 87 3.44 16.90 1.98
C PHE A 87 3.07 17.04 3.46
N GLU A 88 2.64 18.22 3.89
CA GLU A 88 2.32 18.50 5.29
C GLU A 88 1.11 17.69 5.80
N PRO A 89 -0.05 17.64 5.10
CA PRO A 89 -1.18 16.83 5.56
C PRO A 89 -0.83 15.34 5.69
N ILE A 90 -0.05 14.79 4.77
CA ILE A 90 0.38 13.38 4.86
C ILE A 90 1.39 13.19 6.00
N ALA A 91 2.32 14.12 6.22
CA ALA A 91 3.25 14.06 7.34
C ALA A 91 2.53 14.12 8.70
N GLU A 92 1.52 14.98 8.85
CA GLU A 92 0.66 15.06 10.03
C GLU A 92 -0.14 13.78 10.25
N HIS A 93 -0.68 13.18 9.17
CA HIS A 93 -1.40 11.90 9.21
C HIS A 93 -0.49 10.78 9.75
N ILE A 94 0.74 10.70 9.26
CA ILE A 94 1.75 9.74 9.73
C ILE A 94 2.13 9.99 11.19
N ALA A 95 2.38 11.25 11.56
CA ALA A 95 2.74 11.64 12.92
C ALA A 95 1.60 11.36 13.92
N ALA A 96 0.35 11.40 13.48
CA ALA A 96 -0.82 10.99 14.26
C ALA A 96 -0.94 9.47 14.45
N GLY A 97 -0.02 8.67 13.88
CA GLY A 97 -0.03 7.21 13.96
C GLY A 97 -1.09 6.55 13.09
N LYS A 98 -1.69 7.27 12.15
CA LYS A 98 -2.68 6.72 11.23
C LYS A 98 -2.03 5.81 10.17
N PRO A 99 -2.77 4.81 9.63
CA PRO A 99 -2.21 3.84 8.69
C PRO A 99 -1.69 4.47 7.39
N VAL A 100 -0.49 4.05 6.99
CA VAL A 100 0.10 4.40 5.70
C VAL A 100 0.75 3.18 5.04
N PHE A 101 0.53 3.03 3.74
CA PHE A 101 1.11 1.97 2.93
C PHE A 101 1.93 2.55 1.78
N GLY A 102 3.22 2.20 1.71
CA GLY A 102 4.12 2.61 0.64
C GLY A 102 4.59 1.45 -0.22
N THR A 103 4.35 1.51 -1.55
CA THR A 103 4.87 0.51 -2.50
C THR A 103 5.99 1.07 -3.34
N CYS A 104 7.09 0.34 -3.53
CA CYS A 104 8.25 0.72 -4.34
C CYS A 104 8.76 2.16 -4.03
N ALA A 105 8.40 3.16 -4.82
CA ALA A 105 8.73 4.57 -4.55
C ALA A 105 8.11 5.05 -3.22
N GLY A 106 6.93 4.58 -2.85
CA GLY A 106 6.31 4.87 -1.56
C GLY A 106 7.15 4.39 -0.37
N MET A 107 7.79 3.21 -0.45
CA MET A 107 8.77 2.77 0.56
C MET A 107 9.94 3.75 0.67
N ILE A 108 10.42 4.28 -0.46
CA ILE A 108 11.50 5.30 -0.48
C ILE A 108 11.05 6.59 0.22
N LEU A 109 9.80 7.02 0.00
CA LEU A 109 9.24 8.21 0.66
C LEU A 109 9.09 8.03 2.18
N LEU A 110 8.84 6.81 2.65
CA LEU A 110 8.68 6.48 4.07
C LEU A 110 10.01 6.24 4.79
N ALA A 111 11.09 5.91 4.07
CA ALA A 111 12.38 5.53 4.64
C ALA A 111 12.96 6.60 5.58
N GLY A 112 13.52 6.15 6.71
CA GLY A 112 14.24 7.00 7.66
C GLY A 112 15.53 7.58 7.07
N ARG A 113 16.19 6.82 6.17
CA ARG A 113 17.39 7.25 5.45
C ARG A 113 17.49 6.54 4.09
N LEU A 114 18.11 7.17 3.13
CA LEU A 114 18.51 6.57 1.87
C LEU A 114 20.02 6.32 1.84
N ASP A 115 20.45 5.14 1.40
CA ASP A 115 21.85 4.74 1.37
C ASP A 115 22.67 5.53 0.33
N ASN A 116 22.01 5.99 -0.74
CA ASN A 116 22.64 6.64 -1.89
C ASN A 116 22.06 8.02 -2.20
N ASP A 117 21.41 8.67 -1.25
CA ASP A 117 20.79 9.99 -1.39
C ASP A 117 20.68 10.64 0.00
N GLU A 118 20.91 11.93 0.10
CA GLU A 118 20.80 12.68 1.37
C GLU A 118 19.37 13.12 1.68
N ASN A 119 18.44 12.96 0.72
CA ASN A 119 17.05 13.33 0.92
C ASN A 119 16.35 12.38 1.89
N VAL A 120 15.65 12.96 2.86
CA VAL A 120 14.65 12.28 3.67
C VAL A 120 13.31 12.95 3.39
N TYR A 121 12.27 12.13 3.12
CA TYR A 121 10.93 12.66 2.88
C TYR A 121 10.12 12.62 4.17
N PHE A 122 9.41 11.54 4.47
CA PHE A 122 8.61 11.44 5.69
C PHE A 122 9.38 10.87 6.88
N GLY A 123 10.39 10.04 6.66
CA GLY A 123 11.22 9.49 7.74
C GLY A 123 10.46 8.60 8.73
N ALA A 124 9.38 7.98 8.31
CA ALA A 124 8.44 7.26 9.16
C ALA A 124 8.82 5.80 9.43
N LEU A 125 9.80 5.27 8.71
CA LEU A 125 10.23 3.86 8.76
C LEU A 125 11.69 3.79 9.21
N ASP A 126 11.96 3.15 10.34
CA ASP A 126 13.31 2.94 10.88
C ASP A 126 14.09 1.95 10.01
N ALA A 127 14.47 2.41 8.82
CA ALA A 127 15.19 1.63 7.83
C ALA A 127 16.02 2.52 6.91
N VAL A 128 17.12 1.94 6.39
CA VAL A 128 17.90 2.51 5.29
C VAL A 128 17.50 1.83 4.00
N VAL A 129 17.02 2.60 3.04
CA VAL A 129 16.56 2.07 1.76
C VAL A 129 17.53 2.49 0.64
N ARG A 130 17.90 1.54 -0.20
CA ARG A 130 18.71 1.79 -1.41
C ARG A 130 17.82 1.83 -2.64
N ARG A 131 17.89 2.93 -3.38
CA ARG A 131 17.19 3.13 -4.65
C ARG A 131 17.87 2.36 -5.78
N ASN A 132 17.07 1.93 -6.79
CA ASN A 132 17.56 1.28 -8.02
C ASN A 132 18.50 0.08 -7.76
N ALA A 133 18.16 -0.75 -6.81
CA ALA A 133 19.04 -1.75 -6.23
C ALA A 133 19.33 -2.95 -7.13
N TYR A 134 18.44 -3.28 -8.08
CA TYR A 134 18.54 -4.48 -8.90
C TYR A 134 19.33 -4.33 -10.21
N GLY A 135 19.97 -3.16 -10.44
CA GLY A 135 20.82 -2.91 -11.62
C GLY A 135 20.06 -2.97 -12.96
N ARG A 136 20.82 -2.80 -14.08
CA ARG A 136 20.21 -2.75 -15.43
C ARG A 136 19.74 -4.11 -15.96
N GLN A 137 20.27 -5.23 -15.44
CA GLN A 137 19.99 -6.57 -15.99
C GLN A 137 18.85 -7.33 -15.31
N LEU A 138 18.45 -6.95 -14.08
CA LEU A 138 17.36 -7.57 -13.34
C LEU A 138 16.26 -6.56 -13.02
N GLY A 139 15.97 -5.68 -13.97
CA GLY A 139 15.09 -4.54 -13.75
C GLY A 139 13.64 -4.88 -13.39
N SER A 140 13.15 -6.07 -13.77
CA SER A 140 11.79 -6.52 -13.45
C SER A 140 11.77 -8.05 -13.37
N PHE A 141 11.16 -8.58 -12.33
CA PHE A 141 10.98 -10.02 -12.12
C PHE A 141 9.78 -10.28 -11.20
N VAL A 142 9.32 -11.53 -11.20
CA VAL A 142 8.29 -12.01 -10.28
C VAL A 142 8.90 -13.06 -9.36
N ALA A 143 8.54 -13.01 -8.10
CA ALA A 143 8.89 -14.02 -7.09
C ALA A 143 7.63 -14.41 -6.31
N THR A 144 7.74 -15.45 -5.49
CA THR A 144 6.70 -15.83 -4.53
C THR A 144 7.38 -15.99 -3.18
N ALA A 145 6.79 -15.44 -2.14
CA ALA A 145 7.28 -15.61 -0.76
C ALA A 145 6.11 -15.46 0.22
N ASP A 146 6.31 -15.95 1.44
CA ASP A 146 5.40 -15.63 2.55
C ASP A 146 5.58 -14.15 2.93
N PHE A 147 4.48 -13.48 3.26
CA PHE A 147 4.47 -12.11 3.73
C PHE A 147 3.80 -12.06 5.11
N GLY A 148 4.49 -11.48 6.08
CA GLY A 148 4.07 -11.39 7.47
C GLY A 148 5.11 -11.96 8.41
N SER A 149 5.23 -11.38 9.59
CA SER A 149 6.14 -11.83 10.64
C SER A 149 5.41 -12.74 11.63
N ALA A 150 5.84 -13.99 11.73
CA ALA A 150 5.39 -14.90 12.78
C ALA A 150 6.12 -14.53 14.10
N THR A 151 5.67 -13.50 14.79
CA THR A 151 6.14 -13.16 16.13
C THR A 151 5.27 -13.86 17.17
N GLY A 152 5.69 -15.06 17.61
CA GLY A 152 4.98 -15.85 18.63
C GLY A 152 4.42 -17.18 18.13
N ASP A 153 3.89 -17.98 19.06
CA ASP A 153 3.42 -19.35 18.83
C ASP A 153 2.07 -19.43 18.06
N PHE A 154 1.43 -18.31 17.74
CA PHE A 154 0.08 -18.23 17.18
C PHE A 154 0.00 -17.26 15.99
N ALA A 155 0.71 -17.55 14.90
CA ALA A 155 0.50 -16.82 13.66
C ALA A 155 -0.66 -17.45 12.86
N VAL A 156 -1.60 -16.63 12.42
CA VAL A 156 -2.67 -17.07 11.50
C VAL A 156 -2.12 -17.07 10.07
N SER A 157 -2.11 -18.25 9.44
CA SER A 157 -1.69 -18.39 8.04
C SER A 157 -2.90 -18.19 7.13
N VAL A 158 -2.75 -17.32 6.12
CA VAL A 158 -3.78 -17.05 5.11
C VAL A 158 -3.27 -17.54 3.75
N ALA A 159 -3.92 -18.57 3.21
CA ALA A 159 -3.54 -19.16 1.92
C ALA A 159 -4.01 -18.30 0.73
N PRO A 160 -3.46 -18.52 -0.48
CA PRO A 160 -3.96 -17.87 -1.69
C PRO A 160 -5.47 -18.09 -1.88
N GLY A 161 -6.21 -17.01 -2.12
CA GLY A 161 -7.67 -17.03 -2.30
C GLY A 161 -8.49 -17.00 -1.00
N GLU A 162 -7.85 -17.04 0.17
CA GLU A 162 -8.51 -16.82 1.46
C GLU A 162 -8.53 -15.33 1.80
N ARG A 163 -9.49 -14.92 2.63
CA ARG A 163 -9.59 -13.54 3.14
C ARG A 163 -8.75 -13.35 4.39
N VAL A 164 -8.15 -12.18 4.51
CA VAL A 164 -7.48 -11.76 5.75
C VAL A 164 -8.57 -11.52 6.81
N PRO A 165 -8.46 -12.13 8.02
CA PRO A 165 -9.45 -11.94 9.07
C PRO A 165 -9.47 -10.49 9.56
N GLU A 166 -10.64 -10.01 9.99
CA GLU A 166 -10.83 -8.65 10.52
C GLU A 166 -10.01 -8.40 11.80
N SER A 167 -9.65 -9.47 12.53
CA SER A 167 -8.77 -9.43 13.70
C SER A 167 -7.28 -9.22 13.37
N ALA A 168 -6.92 -9.13 12.10
CA ALA A 168 -5.52 -9.06 11.63
C ALA A 168 -4.68 -7.92 12.24
N ALA A 169 -5.33 -6.83 12.69
CA ALA A 169 -4.65 -5.74 13.39
C ALA A 169 -4.02 -6.17 14.73
N SER A 170 -4.62 -7.16 15.41
CA SER A 170 -4.22 -7.66 16.73
C SER A 170 -3.52 -9.02 16.72
N GLU A 171 -3.44 -9.67 15.57
CA GLU A 171 -2.86 -11.00 15.40
C GLU A 171 -1.61 -10.98 14.51
N SER A 172 -0.72 -11.95 14.70
CA SER A 172 0.37 -12.19 13.74
C SER A 172 -0.21 -12.91 12.52
N ILE A 173 -0.22 -12.25 11.37
CA ILE A 173 -0.71 -12.79 10.11
C ILE A 173 0.44 -13.16 9.19
N VAL A 174 0.36 -14.32 8.57
CA VAL A 174 1.30 -14.73 7.51
C VAL A 174 0.51 -15.06 6.24
N LEU A 175 0.65 -14.24 5.22
CA LEU A 175 0.10 -14.46 3.90
C LEU A 175 1.00 -15.45 3.16
N LYS A 176 0.51 -16.68 2.95
CA LYS A 176 1.28 -17.74 2.29
C LYS A 176 1.37 -17.53 0.79
N ASP A 177 2.54 -17.84 0.22
CA ASP A 177 2.78 -17.87 -1.23
C ASP A 177 2.32 -16.58 -1.94
N PHE A 178 2.59 -15.40 -1.35
CA PHE A 178 2.18 -14.14 -1.94
C PHE A 178 3.02 -13.81 -3.19
N PRO A 179 2.40 -13.39 -4.33
CA PRO A 179 3.12 -13.03 -5.54
C PRO A 179 3.76 -11.64 -5.41
N LEU A 180 5.05 -11.53 -5.69
CA LEU A 180 5.86 -10.32 -5.55
C LEU A 180 6.29 -9.85 -6.94
N VAL A 181 5.73 -8.74 -7.43
CA VAL A 181 6.09 -8.15 -8.73
C VAL A 181 7.07 -7.00 -8.51
N PHE A 182 8.27 -7.12 -9.04
CA PHE A 182 9.32 -6.10 -8.96
C PHE A 182 9.48 -5.37 -10.29
N ILE A 183 9.53 -4.04 -10.24
CA ILE A 183 9.84 -3.16 -11.38
C ILE A 183 10.88 -2.15 -10.91
N ARG A 184 12.17 -2.42 -11.14
CA ARG A 184 13.30 -1.56 -10.71
C ARG A 184 13.19 -1.09 -9.25
N GLY A 185 12.74 -1.99 -8.38
CA GLY A 185 12.44 -1.69 -6.99
C GLY A 185 13.67 -1.26 -6.15
N PRO A 186 13.42 -0.64 -5.00
CA PRO A 186 14.40 -0.50 -3.94
C PRO A 186 14.63 -1.83 -3.23
N PHE A 187 15.64 -1.88 -2.36
CA PHE A 187 15.69 -2.85 -1.29
C PHE A 187 16.10 -2.18 0.03
N VAL A 188 15.85 -2.85 1.12
CA VAL A 188 16.25 -2.39 2.45
C VAL A 188 17.70 -2.76 2.68
N ALA A 189 18.57 -1.75 2.87
CA ALA A 189 19.98 -1.95 3.17
C ALA A 189 20.25 -2.23 4.66
N GLU A 190 19.49 -1.56 5.54
CA GLU A 190 19.56 -1.73 7.00
C GLU A 190 18.14 -1.65 7.57
N VAL A 191 17.85 -2.47 8.57
CA VAL A 191 16.59 -2.45 9.34
C VAL A 191 16.91 -2.01 10.75
N GLY A 192 16.26 -0.96 11.23
CA GLY A 192 16.38 -0.48 12.60
C GLY A 192 15.54 -1.29 13.58
N GLU A 193 15.69 -1.01 14.86
CA GLU A 193 15.06 -1.77 15.95
C GLU A 193 13.53 -1.63 15.99
N GLN A 194 12.99 -0.52 15.45
CA GLN A 194 11.56 -0.25 15.48
C GLN A 194 10.80 -0.89 14.31
N ALA A 195 11.51 -1.34 13.27
CA ALA A 195 10.91 -1.93 12.09
C ALA A 195 10.96 -3.47 12.15
N THR A 196 9.87 -4.11 11.72
CA THR A 196 9.76 -5.57 11.60
C THR A 196 9.86 -5.97 10.13
N VAL A 197 10.63 -7.03 9.88
CA VAL A 197 10.74 -7.63 8.52
C VAL A 197 9.49 -8.47 8.26
N GLU A 198 8.74 -8.11 7.24
CA GLU A 198 7.55 -8.85 6.80
C GLU A 198 7.88 -9.90 5.72
N THR A 199 8.85 -9.60 4.84
CA THR A 199 9.27 -10.57 3.83
C THR A 199 10.67 -10.28 3.29
N SER A 200 11.33 -11.34 2.83
CA SER A 200 12.65 -11.26 2.18
C SER A 200 12.68 -12.16 0.95
N VAL A 201 13.42 -11.73 -0.09
CA VAL A 201 13.65 -12.51 -1.32
C VAL A 201 15.14 -12.53 -1.62
N ASN A 202 15.69 -13.73 -1.84
CA ASN A 202 17.12 -13.92 -2.12
C ASN A 202 18.06 -13.24 -1.10
N GLY A 203 17.67 -13.24 0.18
CA GLY A 203 18.43 -12.62 1.27
C GLY A 203 18.29 -11.10 1.38
N ASN A 204 17.50 -10.44 0.52
CA ASN A 204 17.19 -9.03 0.61
C ASN A 204 15.83 -8.82 1.27
N VAL A 205 15.77 -7.93 2.25
CA VAL A 205 14.51 -7.50 2.86
C VAL A 205 13.75 -6.63 1.85
N VAL A 206 12.49 -6.99 1.59
CA VAL A 206 11.64 -6.35 0.58
C VAL A 206 10.26 -5.96 1.11
N GLY A 207 9.95 -6.27 2.36
CA GLY A 207 8.73 -5.87 3.04
C GLY A 207 9.02 -5.54 4.50
N LEU A 208 8.50 -4.42 4.99
CA LEU A 208 8.67 -3.92 6.35
C LEU A 208 7.36 -3.42 6.93
N ARG A 209 7.22 -3.52 8.25
CA ARG A 209 6.18 -2.88 9.03
C ARG A 209 6.76 -2.18 10.25
N GLN A 210 6.21 -1.02 10.59
CA GLN A 210 6.49 -0.31 11.84
C GLN A 210 5.20 0.32 12.35
N GLY A 211 4.59 -0.29 13.37
CA GLY A 211 3.26 0.11 13.82
C GLY A 211 2.25 0.04 12.68
N ASN A 212 1.65 1.18 12.34
CA ASN A 212 0.68 1.33 11.25
C ASN A 212 1.32 1.73 9.89
N VAL A 213 2.65 1.73 9.81
CA VAL A 213 3.38 1.96 8.56
C VAL A 213 3.70 0.62 7.92
N LEU A 214 3.17 0.35 6.73
CA LEU A 214 3.45 -0.82 5.90
C LEU A 214 4.25 -0.38 4.67
N ALA A 215 5.30 -1.11 4.31
CA ALA A 215 6.12 -0.75 3.15
C ALA A 215 6.60 -2.00 2.39
N THR A 216 6.46 -1.98 1.06
CA THR A 216 6.94 -3.03 0.16
C THR A 216 7.84 -2.46 -0.93
N ALA A 217 8.92 -3.18 -1.27
CA ALA A 217 9.79 -2.85 -2.40
C ALA A 217 9.20 -3.29 -3.74
N PHE A 218 8.18 -4.14 -3.72
CA PHE A 218 7.45 -4.69 -4.84
C PHE A 218 6.06 -4.05 -4.98
N HIS A 219 5.34 -4.43 -6.03
CA HIS A 219 4.06 -3.88 -6.44
C HIS A 219 2.92 -4.91 -6.23
N PRO A 220 2.30 -5.02 -5.05
CA PRO A 220 1.16 -5.91 -4.84
C PRO A 220 -0.06 -5.50 -5.67
N GLU A 221 -0.17 -4.21 -6.01
CA GLU A 221 -1.22 -3.64 -6.85
C GLU A 221 -1.21 -4.15 -8.30
N LEU A 222 -0.10 -4.77 -8.74
CA LEU A 222 0.03 -5.36 -10.07
C LEU A 222 -0.26 -6.87 -10.11
N THR A 223 -0.83 -7.40 -9.03
CA THR A 223 -1.24 -8.80 -8.93
C THR A 223 -2.77 -8.91 -8.85
N ASP A 224 -3.28 -10.14 -8.89
CA ASP A 224 -4.69 -10.41 -8.59
C ASP A 224 -4.96 -10.69 -7.09
N ASP A 225 -3.92 -10.65 -6.25
CA ASP A 225 -3.98 -11.00 -4.84
C ASP A 225 -4.22 -9.77 -3.97
N THR A 226 -5.37 -9.69 -3.34
CA THR A 226 -5.79 -8.55 -2.53
C THR A 226 -5.30 -8.59 -1.08
N ARG A 227 -4.72 -9.70 -0.62
CA ARG A 227 -4.44 -9.96 0.80
C ARG A 227 -3.56 -8.90 1.49
N ILE A 228 -2.55 -8.31 0.81
CA ILE A 228 -1.76 -7.21 1.40
C ILE A 228 -2.62 -5.94 1.55
N HIS A 229 -3.51 -5.64 0.61
CA HIS A 229 -4.45 -4.52 0.76
C HIS A 229 -5.47 -4.79 1.86
N GLU A 230 -5.98 -6.02 2.00
CA GLU A 230 -6.85 -6.42 3.13
C GLU A 230 -6.12 -6.25 4.47
N LEU A 231 -4.85 -6.71 4.56
CA LEU A 231 -4.01 -6.51 5.75
C LEU A 231 -3.84 -5.02 6.07
N PHE A 232 -3.57 -4.19 5.07
CA PHE A 232 -3.49 -2.74 5.24
C PHE A 232 -4.81 -2.11 5.70
N LEU A 233 -5.94 -2.56 5.17
CA LEU A 233 -7.26 -2.06 5.58
C LEU A 233 -7.63 -2.46 7.00
N SER A 234 -7.01 -3.49 7.57
CA SER A 234 -7.22 -3.91 8.95
C SER A 234 -6.39 -3.11 9.98
N LEU A 235 -5.41 -2.29 9.54
CA LEU A 235 -4.64 -1.39 10.40
C LEU A 235 -5.45 -0.13 10.74
#